data_0802e2e861fe6e6fe30e2070b4281b14
#
_entry.id   0802e2e861fe6e6fe30e2070b4281b14
#
_cell.length_a   1.000
_cell.length_b   1.000
_cell.length_c   1.000
_cell.angle_alpha   90.00
_cell.angle_beta   90.00
_cell.angle_gamma   90.00
#
_symmetry.space_group_name_H-M   'P 1'
#
loop_
_entity.id
_entity.type
_entity.pdbx_description
1 polymer ?
#
loop_
_entity_poly.entity_id
_entity_poly.type
_entity_poly.pdbx_seq_one_letter_code
_entity_poly.pdbx_strand_id
1 'polypeptide(L)'
;MLSAIDAIVSRGGRVILPAFGLGRSQELLMLLAGQGYEVWLDGMGRDIARILQKHPGALRNVGGLNHALKQTRFVRHWRMREQALRGDVIVTTAGMLSGGPVMHYMQELRHDEKSALFLTGFQVPGTNGHQLLETGRMRMERDSESPAFRVDCEVAQFSLSGHAGHAQLLEFIRACDPERVILYHGDDRQPLADDLDCEVILPEEGVPIQLSSSS
;
A
#
# COMPACT_ATOMS: atom_id res chain seq x y z
N MET A 1 -5.17 -3.49 11.90
CA MET A 1 -4.56 -4.45 10.98
C MET A 1 -3.98 -5.67 11.72
N LEU A 2 -3.07 -5.54 12.69
CA LEU A 2 -2.48 -6.69 13.38
C LEU A 2 -3.56 -7.60 14.01
N SER A 3 -4.51 -7.06 14.75
CA SER A 3 -5.60 -7.85 15.33
C SER A 3 -6.45 -8.59 14.28
N ALA A 4 -6.59 -8.01 13.07
CA ALA A 4 -7.26 -8.70 11.97
C ALA A 4 -6.41 -9.85 11.43
N ILE A 5 -5.08 -9.67 11.33
CA ILE A 5 -4.15 -10.75 10.95
C ILE A 5 -4.21 -11.88 11.98
N ASP A 6 -4.19 -11.57 13.29
CA ASP A 6 -4.32 -12.57 14.36
C ASP A 6 -5.59 -13.40 14.22
N ALA A 7 -6.73 -12.77 13.91
CA ALA A 7 -8.00 -13.45 13.73
C ALA A 7 -7.96 -14.44 12.53
N ILE A 8 -7.31 -14.04 11.42
CA ILE A 8 -7.15 -14.88 10.23
C ILE A 8 -6.24 -16.07 10.53
N VAL A 9 -5.06 -15.81 11.10
CA VAL A 9 -4.06 -16.85 11.40
C VAL A 9 -4.59 -17.84 12.44
N SER A 10 -5.29 -17.35 13.47
CA SER A 10 -5.88 -18.19 14.51
C SER A 10 -6.92 -19.19 13.99
N ARG A 11 -7.64 -18.84 12.90
CA ARG A 11 -8.58 -19.76 12.24
C ARG A 11 -7.95 -20.68 11.18
N GLY A 12 -6.60 -20.63 11.07
CA GLY A 12 -5.82 -21.41 10.11
C GLY A 12 -5.83 -20.85 8.69
N GLY A 13 -6.22 -19.59 8.52
CA GLY A 13 -6.15 -18.85 7.26
C GLY A 13 -4.78 -18.23 7.03
N ARG A 14 -4.61 -17.59 5.87
CA ARG A 14 -3.39 -16.87 5.45
C ARG A 14 -3.76 -15.46 5.06
N VAL A 15 -2.83 -14.53 5.25
CA VAL A 15 -3.05 -13.13 4.88
C VAL A 15 -2.13 -12.74 3.73
N ILE A 16 -2.73 -12.27 2.64
CA ILE A 16 -2.00 -11.62 1.54
C ILE A 16 -2.01 -10.12 1.80
N LEU A 17 -0.83 -9.50 1.81
CA LEU A 17 -0.62 -8.06 1.94
C LEU A 17 0.00 -7.52 0.64
N PRO A 18 -0.82 -7.09 -0.33
CA PRO A 18 -0.34 -6.41 -1.52
C PRO A 18 0.31 -5.09 -1.15
N ALA A 19 1.50 -4.85 -1.66
CA ALA A 19 2.28 -3.67 -1.31
C ALA A 19 3.10 -3.15 -2.49
N PHE A 20 3.41 -1.86 -2.48
CA PHE A 20 4.43 -1.31 -3.35
C PHE A 20 5.80 -1.81 -2.93
N GLY A 21 6.67 -2.05 -3.91
CA GLY A 21 8.01 -2.59 -3.67
C GLY A 21 8.89 -1.68 -2.81
N LEU A 22 8.76 -0.35 -3.00
CA LEU A 22 9.48 0.66 -2.23
C LEU A 22 8.59 1.25 -1.12
N GLY A 23 9.13 1.34 0.08
CA GLY A 23 8.49 1.92 1.25
C GLY A 23 7.53 0.95 1.91
N ARG A 24 6.36 0.73 1.32
CA ARG A 24 5.26 -0.04 1.92
C ARG A 24 5.64 -1.48 2.27
N SER A 25 6.32 -2.20 1.39
CA SER A 25 6.77 -3.57 1.68
C SER A 25 7.66 -3.60 2.93
N GLN A 26 8.60 -2.66 3.06
CA GLN A 26 9.52 -2.61 4.19
C GLN A 26 8.82 -2.19 5.49
N GLU A 27 7.89 -1.25 5.42
CA GLU A 27 7.07 -0.85 6.58
C GLU A 27 6.24 -2.01 7.12
N LEU A 28 5.59 -2.77 6.23
CA LEU A 28 4.83 -3.96 6.60
C LEU A 28 5.71 -5.01 7.28
N LEU A 29 6.91 -5.28 6.74
CA LEU A 29 7.84 -6.21 7.37
C LEU A 29 8.25 -5.74 8.77
N MET A 30 8.53 -4.44 8.96
CA MET A 30 8.86 -3.90 10.28
C MET A 30 7.68 -3.98 11.26
N LEU A 31 6.45 -3.80 10.77
CA LEU A 31 5.23 -3.91 11.57
C LEU A 31 4.94 -5.36 12.01
N LEU A 32 5.25 -6.33 11.12
CA LEU A 32 5.04 -7.77 11.37
C LEU A 32 6.16 -8.40 12.19
N ALA A 33 7.32 -7.76 12.28
CA ALA A 33 8.46 -8.27 13.02
C ALA A 33 8.15 -8.43 14.51
N GLY A 34 8.49 -9.58 15.08
CA GLY A 34 8.24 -9.87 16.49
C GLY A 34 6.81 -10.28 16.85
N GLN A 35 5.88 -10.34 15.89
CA GLN A 35 4.48 -10.74 16.13
C GLN A 35 4.29 -12.26 16.17
N GLY A 36 5.31 -13.04 15.83
CA GLY A 36 5.25 -14.51 15.86
C GLY A 36 4.76 -15.16 14.57
N TYR A 37 4.46 -14.39 13.52
CA TYR A 37 4.03 -14.93 12.23
C TYR A 37 5.19 -15.45 11.38
N GLU A 38 4.92 -16.49 10.59
CA GLU A 38 5.79 -16.88 9.47
C GLU A 38 5.52 -15.94 8.28
N VAL A 39 6.38 -14.92 8.13
CA VAL A 39 6.23 -13.88 7.09
C VAL A 39 7.07 -14.18 5.86
N TRP A 40 6.46 -14.11 4.69
CA TRP A 40 7.11 -14.25 3.39
C TRP A 40 7.07 -12.95 2.59
N LEU A 41 8.17 -12.64 1.89
CA LEU A 41 8.26 -11.52 0.96
C LEU A 41 8.50 -12.03 -0.47
N ASP A 42 7.60 -11.69 -1.40
CA ASP A 42 7.72 -11.99 -2.83
C ASP A 42 7.68 -10.72 -3.68
N GLY A 43 8.40 -10.76 -4.79
CA GLY A 43 8.44 -9.69 -5.78
C GLY A 43 9.51 -8.63 -5.53
N MET A 44 9.31 -7.46 -6.12
CA MET A 44 10.29 -6.35 -6.18
C MET A 44 10.69 -5.85 -4.78
N GLY A 45 9.80 -5.94 -3.79
CA GLY A 45 10.10 -5.53 -2.41
C GLY A 45 11.36 -6.16 -1.83
N ARG A 46 11.69 -7.39 -2.26
CA ARG A 46 12.91 -8.10 -1.88
C ARG A 46 14.18 -7.40 -2.39
N ASP A 47 14.18 -7.00 -3.65
CA ASP A 47 15.37 -6.37 -4.26
C ASP A 47 15.55 -4.94 -3.74
N ILE A 48 14.45 -4.23 -3.54
CA ILE A 48 14.43 -2.92 -2.88
C ILE A 48 14.98 -3.03 -1.44
N ALA A 49 14.56 -4.03 -0.66
CA ALA A 49 15.09 -4.23 0.70
C ALA A 49 16.61 -4.41 0.71
N ARG A 50 17.16 -5.14 -0.27
CA ARG A 50 18.63 -5.29 -0.43
C ARG A 50 19.34 -4.00 -0.80
N ILE A 51 18.72 -3.16 -1.64
CA ILE A 51 19.23 -1.84 -1.99
C ILE A 51 19.27 -0.96 -0.74
N LEU A 52 18.17 -0.90 0.00
CA LEU A 52 18.09 -0.10 1.22
C LEU A 52 19.12 -0.51 2.28
N GLN A 53 19.40 -1.80 2.43
CA GLN A 53 20.48 -2.27 3.33
C GLN A 53 21.87 -1.75 2.93
N LYS A 54 22.10 -1.49 1.64
CA LYS A 54 23.37 -0.92 1.14
C LYS A 54 23.45 0.61 1.32
N HIS A 55 22.31 1.25 1.58
CA HIS A 55 22.19 2.71 1.73
C HIS A 55 21.55 3.09 3.09
N PRO A 56 22.20 2.73 4.21
CA PRO A 56 21.62 2.93 5.55
C PRO A 56 21.33 4.41 5.87
N GLY A 57 22.09 5.35 5.29
CA GLY A 57 21.86 6.79 5.48
C GLY A 57 20.53 7.31 4.92
N ALA A 58 19.85 6.54 4.07
CA ALA A 58 18.53 6.87 3.53
C ALA A 58 17.36 6.37 4.42
N LEU A 59 17.65 5.73 5.55
CA LEU A 59 16.67 5.08 6.40
C LEU A 59 16.59 5.74 7.78
N ARG A 60 15.37 6.00 8.25
CA ARG A 60 15.11 6.44 9.63
C ARG A 60 15.41 5.37 10.66
N ASN A 61 15.10 4.11 10.33
CA ASN A 61 15.21 2.97 11.27
C ASN A 61 15.89 1.78 10.59
N VAL A 62 17.21 1.88 10.45
CA VAL A 62 18.06 0.82 9.89
C VAL A 62 17.99 -0.47 10.72
N GLY A 63 18.00 -0.31 12.06
CA GLY A 63 17.95 -1.43 13.00
C GLY A 63 16.63 -2.22 12.88
N GLY A 64 15.51 -1.51 12.81
CA GLY A 64 14.19 -2.10 12.65
C GLY A 64 14.03 -2.85 11.33
N LEU A 65 14.51 -2.27 10.22
CA LEU A 65 14.48 -2.96 8.93
C LEU A 65 15.35 -4.23 8.95
N ASN A 66 16.58 -4.14 9.46
CA ASN A 66 17.47 -5.30 9.54
C ASN A 66 16.90 -6.41 10.44
N HIS A 67 16.26 -6.04 11.54
CA HIS A 67 15.58 -6.99 12.41
C HIS A 67 14.43 -7.70 11.69
N ALA A 68 13.57 -6.94 11.00
CA ALA A 68 12.45 -7.48 10.22
C ALA A 68 12.91 -8.43 9.11
N LEU A 69 13.95 -8.04 8.37
CA LEU A 69 14.49 -8.85 7.28
C LEU A 69 15.10 -10.18 7.76
N LYS A 70 15.63 -10.26 8.99
CA LYS A 70 16.12 -11.50 9.59
C LYS A 70 14.99 -12.48 9.90
N GLN A 71 13.80 -11.99 10.18
CA GLN A 71 12.62 -12.79 10.49
C GLN A 71 11.78 -13.12 9.25
N THR A 72 12.08 -12.48 8.11
CA THR A 72 11.33 -12.65 6.86
C THR A 72 11.93 -13.75 6.00
N ARG A 73 11.07 -14.62 5.49
CA ARG A 73 11.43 -15.59 4.45
C ARG A 73 11.26 -14.96 3.06
N PHE A 74 12.15 -15.28 2.12
CA PHE A 74 12.18 -14.68 0.80
C PHE A 74 11.85 -15.69 -0.29
N VAL A 75 10.89 -15.36 -1.13
CA VAL A 75 10.63 -16.11 -2.37
C VAL A 75 11.71 -15.73 -3.39
N ARG A 76 12.70 -16.59 -3.57
CA ARG A 76 13.85 -16.36 -4.48
C ARG A 76 13.57 -16.79 -5.91
N HIS A 77 12.67 -17.76 -6.10
CA HIS A 77 12.21 -18.26 -7.41
C HIS A 77 10.75 -18.73 -7.28
N TRP A 78 10.04 -18.80 -8.39
CA TRP A 78 8.60 -19.02 -8.44
C TRP A 78 8.11 -20.31 -7.73
N ARG A 79 8.91 -21.38 -7.73
CA ARG A 79 8.57 -22.66 -7.05
C ARG A 79 8.46 -22.52 -5.52
N MET A 80 9.09 -21.50 -4.94
CA MET A 80 8.98 -21.26 -3.49
C MET A 80 7.64 -20.65 -3.08
N ARG A 81 6.80 -20.22 -4.03
CA ARG A 81 5.47 -19.69 -3.75
C ARG A 81 4.57 -20.72 -3.08
N GLU A 82 4.71 -22.00 -3.43
CA GLU A 82 3.99 -23.08 -2.75
C GLU A 82 4.38 -23.21 -1.26
N GLN A 83 5.64 -22.91 -0.93
CA GLN A 83 6.09 -22.86 0.46
C GLN A 83 5.53 -21.59 1.15
N ALA A 84 5.54 -20.46 0.47
CA ALA A 84 4.99 -19.22 1.00
C ALA A 84 3.48 -19.33 1.28
N LEU A 85 2.74 -20.10 0.49
CA LEU A 85 1.32 -20.41 0.73
C LEU A 85 1.06 -21.25 2.00
N ARG A 86 2.09 -21.78 2.63
CA ARG A 86 1.98 -22.49 3.92
C ARG A 86 2.30 -21.59 5.11
N GLY A 87 2.88 -20.40 4.87
CA GLY A 87 3.16 -19.42 5.89
C GLY A 87 1.89 -18.64 6.31
N ASP A 88 2.03 -17.79 7.30
CA ASP A 88 0.91 -17.03 7.87
C ASP A 88 0.61 -15.76 7.06
N VAL A 89 1.65 -15.02 6.69
CA VAL A 89 1.52 -13.71 6.04
C VAL A 89 2.44 -13.61 4.81
N ILE A 90 1.89 -13.17 3.69
CA ILE A 90 2.61 -12.98 2.43
C ILE A 90 2.56 -11.51 2.04
N VAL A 91 3.70 -10.81 2.17
CA VAL A 91 3.87 -9.45 1.63
C VAL A 91 4.34 -9.56 0.18
N THR A 92 3.61 -8.97 -0.77
CA THR A 92 3.90 -9.17 -2.19
C THR A 92 3.54 -7.98 -3.06
N THR A 93 4.15 -7.87 -4.24
CA THR A 93 3.82 -6.85 -5.25
C THR A 93 2.85 -7.44 -6.31
N ALA A 94 1.93 -6.70 -6.92
CA ALA A 94 1.76 -5.25 -6.87
C ALA A 94 0.61 -4.84 -5.93
N GLY A 95 0.76 -3.66 -5.30
CA GLY A 95 -0.14 -3.16 -4.27
C GLY A 95 -1.58 -2.89 -4.71
N MET A 96 -1.84 -2.70 -6.01
CA MET A 96 -3.17 -2.46 -6.59
C MET A 96 -3.70 -3.66 -7.37
N LEU A 97 -3.13 -4.86 -7.16
CA LEU A 97 -3.50 -6.10 -7.87
C LEU A 97 -3.38 -6.01 -9.40
N SER A 98 -2.51 -5.14 -9.89
CA SER A 98 -2.33 -4.89 -11.33
C SER A 98 -1.27 -5.80 -11.98
N GLY A 99 -1.16 -7.03 -11.52
CA GLY A 99 -0.17 -8.02 -11.99
C GLY A 99 0.90 -8.32 -10.95
N GLY A 100 1.94 -9.06 -11.35
CA GLY A 100 3.01 -9.48 -10.46
C GLY A 100 2.67 -10.71 -9.60
N PRO A 101 3.53 -11.04 -8.61
CA PRO A 101 3.36 -12.26 -7.81
C PRO A 101 2.04 -12.37 -7.06
N VAL A 102 1.43 -11.25 -6.67
CA VAL A 102 0.14 -11.23 -5.96
C VAL A 102 -0.95 -11.99 -6.72
N MET A 103 -0.93 -11.96 -8.07
CA MET A 103 -1.92 -12.63 -8.89
C MET A 103 -1.89 -14.15 -8.72
N HIS A 104 -0.68 -14.72 -8.53
CA HIS A 104 -0.53 -16.14 -8.24
C HIS A 104 -1.18 -16.49 -6.88
N TYR A 105 -0.89 -15.72 -5.83
CA TYR A 105 -1.48 -15.97 -4.51
C TYR A 105 -3.01 -15.80 -4.51
N MET A 106 -3.53 -14.82 -5.26
CA MET A 106 -4.97 -14.64 -5.42
C MET A 106 -5.60 -15.80 -6.19
N GLN A 107 -4.92 -16.37 -7.18
CA GLN A 107 -5.41 -17.55 -7.88
C GLN A 107 -5.60 -18.74 -6.94
N GLU A 108 -4.67 -18.94 -6.00
CA GLU A 108 -4.70 -20.06 -5.05
C GLU A 108 -5.65 -19.84 -3.88
N LEU A 109 -5.75 -18.60 -3.35
CA LEU A 109 -6.44 -18.32 -2.10
C LEU A 109 -7.79 -17.63 -2.25
N ARG A 110 -8.21 -17.21 -3.45
CA ARG A 110 -9.45 -16.46 -3.63
C ARG A 110 -10.73 -17.16 -3.14
N HIS A 111 -10.73 -18.48 -3.09
CA HIS A 111 -11.86 -19.29 -2.63
C HIS A 111 -11.67 -19.85 -1.20
N ASP A 112 -10.55 -19.52 -0.54
CA ASP A 112 -10.31 -19.94 0.84
C ASP A 112 -10.93 -18.92 1.82
N GLU A 113 -12.14 -19.19 2.28
CA GLU A 113 -12.90 -18.34 3.22
C GLU A 113 -12.18 -18.12 4.57
N LYS A 114 -11.17 -18.96 4.90
CA LYS A 114 -10.35 -18.77 6.09
C LYS A 114 -9.28 -17.72 5.90
N SER A 115 -8.85 -17.51 4.66
CA SER A 115 -7.78 -16.58 4.29
C SER A 115 -8.30 -15.17 4.04
N ALA A 116 -7.38 -14.21 3.93
CA ALA A 116 -7.71 -12.82 3.69
C ALA A 116 -6.75 -12.12 2.73
N LEU A 117 -7.26 -11.13 2.02
CA LEU A 117 -6.53 -10.13 1.28
C LEU A 117 -6.70 -8.77 1.97
N PHE A 118 -5.63 -8.21 2.51
CA PHE A 118 -5.66 -6.89 3.15
C PHE A 118 -4.91 -5.86 2.30
N LEU A 119 -5.67 -4.99 1.64
CA LEU A 119 -5.13 -3.88 0.86
C LEU A 119 -4.58 -2.81 1.81
N THR A 120 -3.32 -2.41 1.61
CA THR A 120 -2.58 -1.57 2.57
C THR A 120 -2.36 -0.14 2.08
N GLY A 121 -3.22 0.35 1.19
CA GLY A 121 -3.15 1.71 0.65
C GLY A 121 -4.33 2.03 -0.23
N PHE A 122 -4.32 3.25 -0.75
CA PHE A 122 -5.33 3.72 -1.71
C PHE A 122 -5.34 2.86 -2.96
N GLN A 123 -6.54 2.59 -3.47
CA GLN A 123 -6.75 1.84 -4.71
C GLN A 123 -7.28 2.79 -5.78
N VAL A 124 -6.48 3.04 -6.80
CA VAL A 124 -6.83 3.96 -7.89
C VAL A 124 -8.00 3.41 -8.69
N PRO A 125 -9.03 4.23 -9.02
CA PRO A 125 -10.12 3.85 -9.91
C PRO A 125 -9.62 3.17 -11.19
N GLY A 126 -10.30 2.11 -11.61
CA GLY A 126 -9.90 1.29 -12.76
C GLY A 126 -8.86 0.21 -12.47
N THR A 127 -8.30 0.13 -11.25
CA THR A 127 -7.43 -0.99 -10.84
C THR A 127 -8.23 -2.19 -10.33
N ASN A 128 -7.61 -3.36 -10.36
CA ASN A 128 -8.22 -4.57 -9.77
C ASN A 128 -8.53 -4.43 -8.29
N GLY A 129 -7.67 -3.74 -7.53
CA GLY A 129 -7.89 -3.52 -6.11
C GLY A 129 -9.12 -2.64 -5.85
N HIS A 130 -9.33 -1.58 -6.64
CA HIS A 130 -10.52 -0.75 -6.57
C HIS A 130 -11.78 -1.56 -6.97
N GLN A 131 -11.73 -2.25 -8.10
CA GLN A 131 -12.85 -3.08 -8.56
C GLN A 131 -13.24 -4.16 -7.52
N LEU A 132 -12.24 -4.77 -6.88
CA LEU A 132 -12.46 -5.78 -5.85
C LEU A 132 -13.20 -5.21 -4.63
N LEU A 133 -12.82 -4.02 -4.16
CA LEU A 133 -13.49 -3.35 -3.05
C LEU A 133 -14.95 -3.00 -3.36
N GLU A 134 -15.23 -2.58 -4.59
CA GLU A 134 -16.59 -2.20 -5.00
C GLU A 134 -17.50 -3.40 -5.29
N THR A 135 -16.94 -4.45 -5.90
CA THR A 135 -17.77 -5.50 -6.51
C THR A 135 -17.54 -6.91 -5.94
N GLY A 136 -16.50 -7.10 -5.11
CA GLY A 136 -16.06 -8.43 -4.68
C GLY A 136 -15.46 -9.26 -5.81
N ARG A 137 -15.10 -8.64 -6.95
CA ARG A 137 -14.60 -9.33 -8.15
C ARG A 137 -13.33 -8.66 -8.67
N MET A 138 -12.44 -9.46 -9.25
CA MET A 138 -11.22 -8.97 -9.91
C MET A 138 -10.93 -9.76 -11.18
N ARG A 139 -9.97 -9.28 -12.00
CA ARG A 139 -9.51 -9.98 -13.21
C ARG A 139 -8.10 -10.53 -13.01
N MET A 140 -7.80 -11.66 -13.66
CA MET A 140 -6.43 -12.22 -13.64
C MET A 140 -5.48 -11.47 -14.57
N GLU A 141 -5.99 -10.97 -15.67
CA GLU A 141 -5.22 -10.24 -16.68
C GLU A 141 -5.58 -8.75 -16.65
N ARG A 142 -4.68 -7.92 -17.17
CA ARG A 142 -4.92 -6.48 -17.30
C ARG A 142 -5.92 -6.12 -18.39
N ASP A 143 -6.26 -7.10 -19.21
CA ASP A 143 -7.20 -6.92 -20.31
C ASP A 143 -8.61 -6.68 -19.74
N SER A 144 -9.25 -5.60 -20.17
CA SER A 144 -10.61 -5.23 -19.79
C SER A 144 -11.65 -6.26 -20.26
N GLU A 145 -11.32 -7.09 -21.26
CA GLU A 145 -12.20 -8.11 -21.80
C GLU A 145 -12.12 -9.44 -21.03
N SER A 146 -11.07 -9.65 -20.23
CA SER A 146 -10.95 -10.86 -19.40
C SER A 146 -12.08 -10.94 -18.37
N PRO A 147 -12.72 -12.11 -18.21
CA PRO A 147 -13.84 -12.26 -17.27
C PRO A 147 -13.38 -12.00 -15.82
N ALA A 148 -14.17 -11.21 -15.09
CA ALA A 148 -13.94 -10.99 -13.67
C ALA A 148 -14.43 -12.20 -12.88
N PHE A 149 -13.59 -12.73 -11.99
CA PHE A 149 -13.93 -13.80 -11.07
C PHE A 149 -14.27 -13.26 -9.68
N ARG A 150 -15.08 -14.01 -8.94
CA ARG A 150 -15.43 -13.72 -7.56
C ARG A 150 -14.27 -14.08 -6.63
N VAL A 151 -14.12 -13.27 -5.58
CA VAL A 151 -13.21 -13.51 -4.46
C VAL A 151 -14.06 -13.79 -3.22
N ASP A 152 -13.85 -14.96 -2.61
CA ASP A 152 -14.61 -15.44 -1.46
C ASP A 152 -13.81 -15.31 -0.16
N CYS A 153 -12.46 -15.18 -0.24
CA CYS A 153 -11.65 -14.86 0.94
C CYS A 153 -12.01 -13.46 1.48
N GLU A 154 -11.74 -13.23 2.75
CA GLU A 154 -12.00 -11.94 3.40
C GLU A 154 -11.19 -10.83 2.72
N VAL A 155 -11.84 -9.71 2.38
CA VAL A 155 -11.18 -8.54 1.79
C VAL A 155 -11.39 -7.34 2.69
N ALA A 156 -10.30 -6.69 3.10
CA ALA A 156 -10.34 -5.45 3.87
C ALA A 156 -9.30 -4.46 3.38
N GLN A 157 -9.54 -3.16 3.62
CA GLN A 157 -8.61 -2.10 3.34
C GLN A 157 -8.14 -1.44 4.62
N PHE A 158 -6.84 -1.26 4.75
CA PHE A 158 -6.20 -0.53 5.85
C PHE A 158 -5.47 0.69 5.30
N SER A 159 -5.83 1.86 5.79
CA SER A 159 -5.18 3.11 5.40
C SER A 159 -3.85 3.26 6.14
N LEU A 160 -2.78 2.83 5.50
CA LEU A 160 -1.40 3.05 5.94
C LEU A 160 -0.80 4.15 5.05
N SER A 161 -1.28 5.40 5.19
CA SER A 161 -0.78 6.50 4.38
C SER A 161 0.60 6.96 4.86
N GLY A 162 1.53 7.17 3.92
CA GLY A 162 2.78 7.89 4.16
C GLY A 162 2.66 9.39 3.81
N HIS A 163 1.49 9.83 3.36
CA HIS A 163 1.20 11.23 3.07
C HIS A 163 0.77 11.95 4.34
N ALA A 164 1.06 13.24 4.43
CA ALA A 164 0.55 14.08 5.49
C ALA A 164 -0.98 14.10 5.47
N GLY A 165 -1.59 13.97 6.63
CA GLY A 165 -3.03 14.16 6.79
C GLY A 165 -3.42 15.63 6.82
N HIS A 166 -4.72 15.92 6.76
CA HIS A 166 -5.28 17.27 6.73
C HIS A 166 -4.69 18.19 7.83
N ALA A 167 -4.73 17.77 9.09
CA ALA A 167 -4.18 18.54 10.20
C ALA A 167 -2.67 18.82 10.06
N GLN A 168 -1.90 17.86 9.54
CA GLN A 168 -0.46 18.02 9.32
C GLN A 168 -0.17 18.98 8.17
N LEU A 169 -1.00 18.98 7.11
CA LEU A 169 -0.90 19.95 6.02
C LEU A 169 -1.20 21.36 6.50
N LEU A 170 -2.26 21.55 7.32
CA LEU A 170 -2.57 22.83 7.92
C LEU A 170 -1.43 23.34 8.82
N GLU A 171 -0.90 22.48 9.69
CA GLU A 171 0.23 22.83 10.55
C GLU A 171 1.46 23.25 9.74
N PHE A 172 1.78 22.50 8.66
CA PHE A 172 2.88 22.84 7.77
C PHE A 172 2.68 24.17 7.05
N ILE A 173 1.48 24.41 6.48
CA ILE A 173 1.16 25.65 5.78
C ILE A 173 1.22 26.85 6.73
N ARG A 174 0.64 26.72 7.93
CA ARG A 174 0.68 27.79 8.95
C ARG A 174 2.11 28.08 9.43
N ALA A 175 2.94 27.04 9.54
CA ALA A 175 4.36 27.22 9.90
C ALA A 175 5.17 27.94 8.80
N CYS A 176 4.75 27.84 7.54
CA CYS A 176 5.35 28.58 6.41
C CYS A 176 4.89 30.03 6.32
N ASP A 177 3.77 30.39 6.96
CA ASP A 177 3.13 31.71 6.93
C ASP A 177 3.05 32.36 5.54
N PRO A 178 2.45 31.66 4.54
CA PRO A 178 2.45 32.13 3.18
C PRO A 178 1.33 33.17 2.95
N GLU A 179 1.60 34.15 2.09
CA GLU A 179 0.55 35.08 1.60
C GLU A 179 -0.47 34.36 0.71
N ARG A 180 -0.01 33.31 0.00
CA ARG A 180 -0.83 32.58 -0.96
C ARG A 180 -0.45 31.10 -0.98
N VAL A 181 -1.47 30.25 -1.10
CA VAL A 181 -1.33 28.77 -1.24
C VAL A 181 -1.97 28.30 -2.52
N ILE A 182 -1.27 27.48 -3.28
CA ILE A 182 -1.81 26.79 -4.46
C ILE A 182 -1.99 25.31 -4.10
N LEU A 183 -3.24 24.85 -4.07
CA LEU A 183 -3.57 23.45 -3.79
C LEU A 183 -3.80 22.70 -5.10
N TYR A 184 -2.97 21.72 -5.38
CA TYR A 184 -3.10 20.84 -6.54
C TYR A 184 -2.89 19.37 -6.16
N HIS A 185 -3.17 18.46 -7.11
CA HIS A 185 -2.97 17.02 -6.92
C HIS A 185 -3.84 16.42 -5.79
N GLY A 186 -5.13 16.74 -5.81
CA GLY A 186 -6.13 16.15 -4.92
C GLY A 186 -7.51 16.17 -5.58
N ASP A 187 -8.31 15.15 -5.35
CA ASP A 187 -9.67 15.05 -5.93
C ASP A 187 -10.62 16.05 -5.26
N ASP A 188 -10.54 16.17 -3.93
CA ASP A 188 -11.28 17.15 -3.15
C ASP A 188 -10.31 18.01 -2.33
N ARG A 189 -10.11 19.24 -2.80
CA ARG A 189 -9.19 20.21 -2.21
C ARG A 189 -9.89 21.28 -1.39
N GLN A 190 -11.22 21.37 -1.53
CA GLN A 190 -12.02 22.43 -0.90
C GLN A 190 -11.94 22.41 0.63
N PRO A 191 -12.03 21.24 1.32
CA PRO A 191 -11.95 21.22 2.78
C PRO A 191 -10.64 21.79 3.35
N LEU A 192 -9.52 21.59 2.63
CA LEU A 192 -8.24 22.17 3.04
C LEU A 192 -8.19 23.68 2.77
N ALA A 193 -8.81 24.12 1.66
CA ALA A 193 -8.89 25.53 1.33
C ALA A 193 -9.75 26.32 2.35
N ASP A 194 -10.87 25.73 2.78
CA ASP A 194 -11.79 26.35 3.75
C ASP A 194 -11.18 26.56 5.15
N ASP A 195 -10.18 25.75 5.50
CA ASP A 195 -9.50 25.81 6.80
C ASP A 195 -8.22 26.69 6.81
N LEU A 196 -7.94 27.38 5.70
CA LEU A 196 -6.80 28.29 5.56
C LEU A 196 -7.22 29.76 5.64
N ASP A 197 -6.46 30.57 6.38
CA ASP A 197 -6.71 31.99 6.60
C ASP A 197 -5.99 32.91 5.58
N CYS A 198 -5.37 32.35 4.53
CA CYS A 198 -4.65 33.08 3.48
C CYS A 198 -5.34 32.93 2.13
N GLU A 199 -4.83 33.64 1.11
CA GLU A 199 -5.34 33.48 -0.27
C GLU A 199 -5.07 32.06 -0.78
N VAL A 200 -6.14 31.33 -1.17
CA VAL A 200 -6.03 29.98 -1.71
C VAL A 200 -6.45 29.94 -3.18
N ILE A 201 -5.60 29.34 -4.00
CA ILE A 201 -5.88 29.09 -5.42
C ILE A 201 -6.07 27.60 -5.63
N LEU A 202 -7.21 27.23 -6.20
CA LEU A 202 -7.50 25.87 -6.69
C LEU A 202 -7.35 25.85 -8.21
N PRO A 203 -6.19 25.43 -8.75
CA PRO A 203 -5.93 25.51 -10.16
C PRO A 203 -6.84 24.59 -10.98
N GLU A 204 -7.25 25.07 -12.15
CA GLU A 204 -7.92 24.29 -13.19
C GLU A 204 -6.88 23.82 -14.22
N GLU A 205 -7.08 22.62 -14.77
CA GLU A 205 -6.16 22.06 -15.75
C GLU A 205 -6.13 22.91 -17.03
N GLY A 206 -4.91 23.25 -17.47
CA GLY A 206 -4.71 24.07 -18.67
C GLY A 206 -4.95 25.57 -18.50
N VAL A 207 -5.36 26.05 -17.32
CA VAL A 207 -5.56 27.46 -17.03
C VAL A 207 -4.31 28.07 -16.38
N PRO A 208 -3.65 29.06 -16.99
CA PRO A 208 -2.47 29.67 -16.39
C PRO A 208 -2.83 30.49 -15.16
N ILE A 209 -2.04 30.35 -14.11
CA ILE A 209 -2.13 31.14 -12.88
C ILE A 209 -1.14 32.31 -12.98
N GLN A 210 -1.63 33.54 -12.86
CA GLN A 210 -0.76 34.68 -12.79
C GLN A 210 -0.35 34.96 -11.36
N LEU A 211 0.92 34.73 -11.06
CA LEU A 211 1.53 35.09 -9.78
C LEU A 211 2.04 36.52 -9.91
N SER A 212 1.34 37.50 -9.28
CA SER A 212 1.88 38.85 -9.20
C SER A 212 3.20 38.83 -8.46
N SER A 213 4.28 39.30 -9.08
CA SER A 213 5.51 39.63 -8.39
C SER A 213 5.23 40.71 -7.35
N SER A 214 5.48 40.42 -6.08
CA SER A 214 5.57 41.49 -5.05
C SER A 214 6.60 42.50 -5.51
N SER A 215 6.16 43.73 -5.72
CA SER A 215 7.01 44.86 -6.06
C SER A 215 7.85 45.28 -4.88
#